data_3c376603fa15469f92fe037f4296a5d2
#
_entry.id   3c376603fa15469f92fe037f4296a5d2
#
_cell.length_a   1.000
_cell.length_b   1.000
_cell.length_c   1.000
_cell.angle_alpha   90.00
_cell.angle_beta   90.00
_cell.angle_gamma   90.00
#
_symmetry.space_group_name_H-M   'P 1'
#
loop_
_entity.id
_entity.type
_entity.pdbx_description
1 polymer ?
#
loop_
_entity_poly.entity_id
_entity_poly.type
_entity_poly.pdbx_seq_one_letter_code
_entity_poly.pdbx_strand_id
1 'polypeptide(L)'
;MKWSKLIRGINVVAFSCMALAVLLPEIVEARLRVVATTTIIADTVQQIGHDKVTVRSLMGSNPHHYKIRTEDIRHLSQAHLVIYNGLSIENGLRRVLSQLPKDVYIVDVSDCLPKKNLRSSHQFDDHHSHPENSCGYHYDPHFWLNVNHWMVVVRQIEKSLKVIDSNQAHFYHMSSNKYLGQLNELDQYIRSQSEKIPTNLRFLVTSHNALGYFGQAYGFETDGLMGTEGEETSIANLRRLSYKIMDQKLTTIFWDNTTSRKSMQALQESILAKGHKVSLAGPILVGGVLDSRQTLQNCDKHNHSTYDGMMRHNVDTILVHLTPSRDDGN
;
A
#
# COMPACT_ATOMS: atom_id res chain seq x y z
N MET A 1 14.62 -62.71 79.11
CA MET A 1 14.89 -61.44 79.80
C MET A 1 14.72 -60.31 78.79
N LYS A 2 13.61 -59.69 78.82
CA LYS A 2 13.25 -58.28 79.03
C LYS A 2 14.33 -57.32 78.59
N TRP A 3 14.00 -56.59 77.53
CA TRP A 3 14.09 -55.14 77.58
C TRP A 3 13.08 -54.60 76.54
N SER A 4 12.11 -53.96 77.19
CA SER A 4 11.01 -53.19 76.55
C SER A 4 11.40 -51.71 76.45
N LYS A 5 10.75 -51.06 75.55
CA LYS A 5 10.29 -49.69 75.59
C LYS A 5 11.16 -48.60 75.01
N LEU A 6 10.50 -47.89 74.26
CA LEU A 6 10.26 -46.46 74.18
C LEU A 6 10.82 -45.81 72.94
N ILE A 7 10.02 -45.81 71.94
CA ILE A 7 10.17 -44.76 70.92
C ILE A 7 8.94 -43.90 70.97
N ARG A 8 9.15 -42.72 71.58
CA ARG A 8 8.21 -41.64 71.64
C ARG A 8 8.04 -41.02 70.23
N GLY A 9 6.80 -40.70 69.92
CA GLY A 9 6.39 -40.08 68.68
C GLY A 9 7.12 -38.77 68.39
N ILE A 10 7.60 -38.67 67.20
CA ILE A 10 7.97 -37.43 66.56
C ILE A 10 6.78 -37.03 65.66
N ASN A 11 6.01 -36.04 66.13
CA ASN A 11 5.02 -35.38 65.32
C ASN A 11 5.74 -34.61 64.20
N VAL A 12 5.75 -35.18 63.04
CA VAL A 12 6.10 -34.45 61.82
C VAL A 12 4.92 -33.55 61.46
N VAL A 13 5.01 -32.28 61.87
CA VAL A 13 4.13 -31.24 61.36
C VAL A 13 4.57 -31.02 59.89
N ALA A 14 3.83 -31.65 58.98
CA ALA A 14 3.95 -31.33 57.57
C ALA A 14 3.44 -29.93 57.35
N PHE A 15 4.37 -28.96 57.21
CA PHE A 15 4.07 -27.64 56.66
C PHE A 15 3.69 -27.81 55.19
N SER A 16 2.37 -27.88 54.96
CA SER A 16 1.81 -27.79 53.62
C SER A 16 1.98 -26.35 53.18
N CYS A 17 3.06 -26.04 52.47
CA CYS A 17 3.21 -24.81 51.73
C CYS A 17 2.22 -24.89 50.54
N MET A 18 0.99 -24.48 50.81
CA MET A 18 0.00 -24.21 49.79
C MET A 18 0.47 -22.97 49.05
N ALA A 19 1.22 -23.18 47.95
CA ALA A 19 1.57 -22.13 47.03
C ALA A 19 0.24 -21.57 46.45
N LEU A 20 -0.21 -20.47 47.06
CA LEU A 20 -1.30 -19.64 46.54
C LEU A 20 -0.74 -19.04 45.23
N ALA A 21 -0.93 -19.71 44.10
CA ALA A 21 -0.74 -19.12 42.80
C ALA A 21 -1.75 -17.97 42.70
N VAL A 22 -1.30 -16.76 43.02
CA VAL A 22 -2.03 -15.54 42.76
C VAL A 22 -2.13 -15.48 41.23
N LEU A 23 -3.27 -15.93 40.72
CA LEU A 23 -3.70 -15.64 39.33
C LEU A 23 -3.88 -14.12 39.28
N LEU A 24 -2.77 -13.40 39.04
CA LEU A 24 -2.85 -12.02 38.61
C LEU A 24 -3.62 -12.06 37.30
N PRO A 25 -4.77 -11.39 37.17
CA PRO A 25 -5.40 -11.25 35.87
C PRO A 25 -4.33 -10.68 34.95
N GLU A 26 -3.97 -11.40 33.90
CA GLU A 26 -3.25 -10.78 32.79
C GLU A 26 -4.04 -9.54 32.42
N ILE A 27 -3.50 -8.37 32.69
CA ILE A 27 -4.06 -7.13 32.19
C ILE A 27 -3.89 -7.22 30.69
N VAL A 28 -4.92 -7.74 30.01
CA VAL A 28 -5.00 -7.72 28.57
C VAL A 28 -5.03 -6.24 28.19
N GLU A 29 -3.88 -5.70 27.90
CA GLU A 29 -3.72 -4.32 27.46
C GLU A 29 -4.59 -4.14 26.23
N ALA A 30 -5.57 -3.24 26.31
CA ALA A 30 -6.54 -3.05 25.23
C ALA A 30 -5.78 -2.56 23.99
N ARG A 31 -5.82 -3.34 22.92
CA ARG A 31 -5.16 -3.01 21.65
C ARG A 31 -5.63 -1.66 21.12
N LEU A 32 -4.71 -0.88 20.61
CA LEU A 32 -5.02 0.39 19.96
C LEU A 32 -5.85 0.12 18.69
N ARG A 33 -7.07 0.66 18.61
CA ARG A 33 -7.94 0.52 17.44
C ARG A 33 -7.58 1.58 16.41
N VAL A 34 -7.07 1.12 15.25
CA VAL A 34 -6.66 1.98 14.13
C VAL A 34 -7.55 1.69 12.92
N VAL A 35 -8.08 2.74 12.31
CA VAL A 35 -8.73 2.66 11.00
C VAL A 35 -7.82 3.31 9.98
N ALA A 36 -7.44 2.56 8.97
CA ALA A 36 -6.67 3.01 7.81
C ALA A 36 -7.59 3.10 6.60
N THR A 37 -7.46 4.13 5.78
CA THR A 37 -8.30 4.23 4.58
C THR A 37 -7.88 3.23 3.52
N THR A 38 -6.58 3.06 3.29
CA THR A 38 -6.05 2.14 2.28
C THR A 38 -5.42 0.89 2.91
N THR A 39 -5.34 -0.18 2.13
CA THR A 39 -4.70 -1.43 2.55
C THR A 39 -3.20 -1.28 2.78
N ILE A 40 -2.54 -0.36 2.08
CA ILE A 40 -1.09 -0.07 2.23
C ILE A 40 -0.81 0.58 3.59
N ILE A 41 -1.64 1.56 4.00
CA ILE A 41 -1.56 2.17 5.33
C ILE A 41 -1.81 1.10 6.39
N ALA A 42 -2.83 0.25 6.19
CA ALA A 42 -3.16 -0.81 7.14
C ALA A 42 -2.01 -1.81 7.33
N ASP A 43 -1.37 -2.26 6.24
CA ASP A 43 -0.17 -3.10 6.30
C ASP A 43 0.94 -2.41 7.08
N THR A 44 1.24 -1.15 6.77
CA THR A 44 2.29 -0.39 7.48
C THR A 44 2.02 -0.25 8.98
N VAL A 45 0.77 0.06 9.36
CA VAL A 45 0.38 0.12 10.77
C VAL A 45 0.56 -1.24 11.45
N GLN A 46 0.22 -2.33 10.75
CA GLN A 46 0.41 -3.68 11.26
C GLN A 46 1.89 -4.06 11.40
N GLN A 47 2.76 -3.64 10.46
CA GLN A 47 4.23 -3.86 10.52
C GLN A 47 4.88 -3.11 11.69
N ILE A 48 4.34 -1.96 12.09
CA ILE A 48 4.87 -1.18 13.22
C ILE A 48 4.22 -1.61 14.55
N GLY A 49 2.92 -1.85 14.54
CA GLY A 49 2.12 -2.05 15.74
C GLY A 49 2.03 -3.50 16.22
N HIS A 50 2.23 -4.48 15.31
CA HIS A 50 2.11 -5.93 15.60
C HIS A 50 0.86 -6.27 16.41
N ASP A 51 1.03 -6.86 17.60
CA ASP A 51 -0.05 -7.28 18.52
C ASP A 51 -0.59 -6.14 19.39
N LYS A 52 0.04 -4.96 19.38
CA LYS A 52 -0.39 -3.77 20.14
C LYS A 52 -1.53 -3.02 19.45
N VAL A 53 -1.78 -3.29 18.18
CA VAL A 53 -2.81 -2.64 17.39
C VAL A 53 -3.86 -3.62 16.89
N THR A 54 -5.07 -3.11 16.67
CA THR A 54 -6.09 -3.76 15.83
C THR A 54 -6.37 -2.83 14.68
N VAL A 55 -5.98 -3.22 13.48
CA VAL A 55 -6.09 -2.39 12.28
C VAL A 55 -7.25 -2.85 11.41
N ARG A 56 -8.02 -1.88 10.92
CA ARG A 56 -9.05 -2.10 9.89
C ARG A 56 -8.77 -1.21 8.69
N SER A 57 -8.70 -1.81 7.50
CA SER A 57 -8.73 -1.06 6.23
C SER A 57 -10.18 -0.85 5.80
N LEU A 58 -10.47 0.36 5.29
CA LEU A 58 -11.79 0.68 4.72
C LEU A 58 -11.88 0.31 3.25
N MET A 59 -10.93 0.81 2.48
CA MET A 59 -10.84 0.61 1.04
C MET A 59 -10.09 -0.69 0.76
N GLY A 60 -10.57 -1.45 -0.23
CA GLY A 60 -9.81 -2.60 -0.72
C GLY A 60 -8.66 -2.16 -1.62
N SER A 61 -8.27 -3.04 -2.55
CA SER A 61 -7.22 -2.76 -3.53
C SER A 61 -7.63 -1.80 -4.67
N ASN A 62 -8.83 -1.22 -4.59
CA ASN A 62 -9.33 -0.19 -5.53
C ASN A 62 -9.90 1.01 -4.76
N PRO A 63 -9.06 1.96 -4.35
CA PRO A 63 -9.48 3.09 -3.52
C PRO A 63 -10.32 4.14 -4.28
N HIS A 64 -10.12 4.34 -5.60
CA HIS A 64 -10.81 5.38 -6.39
C HIS A 64 -12.33 5.18 -6.48
N HIS A 65 -12.81 3.95 -6.40
CA HIS A 65 -14.24 3.63 -6.52
C HIS A 65 -14.88 3.25 -5.20
N TYR A 66 -14.21 3.55 -4.09
CA TYR A 66 -14.73 3.24 -2.77
C TYR A 66 -15.97 4.07 -2.43
N LYS A 67 -17.01 3.37 -1.93
CA LYS A 67 -18.23 3.99 -1.41
C LYS A 67 -18.38 3.65 0.06
N ILE A 68 -18.47 4.70 0.89
CA ILE A 68 -18.61 4.54 2.33
C ILE A 68 -19.91 3.80 2.70
N ARG A 69 -19.83 2.90 3.68
CA ARG A 69 -20.94 2.14 4.23
C ARG A 69 -21.22 2.59 5.66
N THR A 70 -22.43 2.36 6.16
CA THR A 70 -22.82 2.69 7.54
C THR A 70 -21.89 2.02 8.56
N GLU A 71 -21.45 0.80 8.29
CA GLU A 71 -20.50 0.07 9.14
C GLU A 71 -19.15 0.79 9.25
N ASP A 72 -18.68 1.40 8.17
CA ASP A 72 -17.42 2.12 8.14
C ASP A 72 -17.47 3.36 9.02
N ILE A 73 -18.60 4.10 9.03
CA ILE A 73 -18.82 5.25 9.91
C ILE A 73 -18.73 4.81 11.38
N ARG A 74 -19.31 3.66 11.72
CA ARG A 74 -19.23 3.12 13.08
C ARG A 74 -17.78 2.80 13.47
N HIS A 75 -17.01 2.18 12.59
CA HIS A 75 -15.60 1.87 12.87
C HIS A 75 -14.75 3.13 12.98
N LEU A 76 -14.96 4.12 12.12
CA LEU A 76 -14.30 5.42 12.19
C LEU A 76 -14.58 6.13 13.51
N SER A 77 -15.84 6.18 13.96
CA SER A 77 -16.22 6.86 15.21
C SER A 77 -15.75 6.13 16.48
N GLN A 78 -15.42 4.85 16.39
CA GLN A 78 -14.92 4.03 17.51
C GLN A 78 -13.39 3.88 17.50
N ALA A 79 -12.70 4.39 16.49
CA ALA A 79 -11.26 4.33 16.39
C ALA A 79 -10.59 5.23 17.43
N HIS A 80 -9.40 4.88 17.87
CA HIS A 80 -8.51 5.78 18.60
C HIS A 80 -7.69 6.64 17.62
N LEU A 81 -7.37 6.06 16.46
CA LEU A 81 -6.55 6.67 15.41
C LEU A 81 -7.16 6.35 14.05
N VAL A 82 -7.36 7.38 13.23
CA VAL A 82 -7.73 7.27 11.82
C VAL A 82 -6.60 7.82 10.98
N ILE A 83 -6.11 7.02 10.05
CA ILE A 83 -5.03 7.39 9.13
C ILE A 83 -5.56 7.31 7.70
N TYR A 84 -5.44 8.41 6.97
CA TYR A 84 -5.87 8.47 5.58
C TYR A 84 -4.76 8.98 4.65
N ASN A 85 -4.87 8.62 3.37
CA ASN A 85 -3.83 8.90 2.38
C ASN A 85 -3.70 10.39 2.08
N GLY A 86 -4.81 11.10 1.96
CA GLY A 86 -4.86 12.47 1.46
C GLY A 86 -4.84 12.56 -0.07
N LEU A 87 -4.57 13.76 -0.57
CA LEU A 87 -4.48 14.07 -2.01
C LEU A 87 -5.69 13.57 -2.81
N SER A 88 -6.88 13.71 -2.24
CA SER A 88 -8.18 13.41 -2.88
C SER A 88 -8.56 11.94 -3.07
N ILE A 89 -7.75 10.98 -2.64
CA ILE A 89 -8.16 9.57 -2.64
C ILE A 89 -9.45 9.35 -1.85
N GLU A 90 -9.61 10.08 -0.74
CA GLU A 90 -10.75 9.98 0.17
C GLU A 90 -11.83 11.05 -0.08
N ASN A 91 -12.03 11.52 -1.30
CA ASN A 91 -13.01 12.55 -1.59
C ASN A 91 -14.42 12.23 -1.03
N GLY A 92 -14.85 10.96 -1.13
CA GLY A 92 -16.12 10.50 -0.55
C GLY A 92 -16.16 10.47 0.99
N LEU A 93 -15.00 10.50 1.67
CA LEU A 93 -14.89 10.43 3.13
C LEU A 93 -14.66 11.77 3.80
N ARG A 94 -14.25 12.81 3.08
CA ARG A 94 -13.85 14.11 3.66
C ARG A 94 -14.89 14.67 4.64
N ARG A 95 -16.18 14.62 4.27
CA ARG A 95 -17.27 15.09 5.14
C ARG A 95 -17.40 14.25 6.40
N VAL A 96 -17.24 12.94 6.31
CA VAL A 96 -17.33 12.04 7.46
C VAL A 96 -16.15 12.25 8.40
N LEU A 97 -14.92 12.34 7.85
CA LEU A 97 -13.72 12.60 8.63
C LEU A 97 -13.83 13.92 9.43
N SER A 98 -14.42 14.97 8.84
CA SER A 98 -14.61 16.27 9.52
C SER A 98 -15.67 16.24 10.63
N GLN A 99 -16.50 15.20 10.71
CA GLN A 99 -17.58 15.03 11.69
C GLN A 99 -17.28 13.94 12.75
N LEU A 100 -16.09 13.35 12.73
CA LEU A 100 -15.70 12.35 13.73
C LEU A 100 -15.64 12.97 15.14
N PRO A 101 -15.84 12.16 16.19
CA PRO A 101 -15.67 12.60 17.57
C PRO A 101 -14.28 13.22 17.81
N LYS A 102 -14.22 14.24 18.69
CA LYS A 102 -12.98 15.00 18.96
C LYS A 102 -11.87 14.20 19.63
N ASP A 103 -12.20 13.07 20.21
CA ASP A 103 -11.28 12.11 20.82
C ASP A 103 -10.66 11.13 19.81
N VAL A 104 -11.15 11.11 18.58
CA VAL A 104 -10.51 10.37 17.49
C VAL A 104 -9.36 11.19 16.92
N TYR A 105 -8.14 10.65 17.01
CA TYR A 105 -6.98 11.28 16.39
C TYR A 105 -6.95 10.99 14.89
N ILE A 106 -6.89 12.04 14.05
CA ILE A 106 -7.00 11.92 12.60
C ILE A 106 -5.70 12.42 11.96
N VAL A 107 -5.13 11.65 11.03
CA VAL A 107 -3.85 11.94 10.38
C VAL A 107 -3.97 11.82 8.87
N ASP A 108 -3.64 12.89 8.16
CA ASP A 108 -3.35 12.91 6.72
C ASP A 108 -1.88 12.58 6.53
N VAL A 109 -1.56 11.44 5.90
CA VAL A 109 -0.16 11.07 5.70
C VAL A 109 0.50 11.82 4.55
N SER A 110 -0.26 12.43 3.65
CA SER A 110 0.31 13.27 2.58
C SER A 110 0.95 14.55 3.11
N ASP A 111 0.49 15.04 4.28
CA ASP A 111 1.01 16.27 4.90
C ASP A 111 2.49 16.17 5.31
N CYS A 112 3.02 14.95 5.51
CA CYS A 112 4.43 14.77 5.82
C CYS A 112 5.36 14.88 4.59
N LEU A 113 4.80 14.90 3.38
CA LEU A 113 5.58 14.98 2.15
C LEU A 113 5.77 16.44 1.74
N PRO A 114 7.01 16.88 1.45
CA PRO A 114 7.25 18.23 0.93
C PRO A 114 6.50 18.45 -0.38
N LYS A 115 5.77 19.56 -0.50
CA LYS A 115 4.96 19.87 -1.70
C LYS A 115 5.76 19.81 -3.00
N LYS A 116 7.05 20.20 -2.97
CA LYS A 116 7.95 20.10 -4.12
C LYS A 116 8.20 18.66 -4.62
N ASN A 117 7.93 17.67 -3.80
CA ASN A 117 8.06 16.25 -4.15
C ASN A 117 6.75 15.65 -4.66
N LEU A 118 5.64 16.41 -4.57
CA LEU A 118 4.34 15.96 -5.06
C LEU A 118 4.23 16.24 -6.56
N ARG A 119 3.71 15.27 -7.30
CA ARG A 119 3.44 15.37 -8.73
C ARG A 119 2.09 16.05 -8.96
N SER A 120 2.00 16.87 -9.99
CA SER A 120 0.70 17.38 -10.46
C SER A 120 -0.08 16.26 -11.15
N SER A 121 -1.40 16.21 -10.94
CA SER A 121 -2.30 15.32 -11.67
C SER A 121 -2.61 15.79 -13.09
N HIS A 122 -2.35 17.07 -13.42
CA HIS A 122 -2.69 17.71 -14.70
C HIS A 122 -1.66 17.41 -15.81
N GLN A 123 -1.46 16.14 -16.20
CA GLN A 123 -0.64 15.81 -17.38
C GLN A 123 -1.42 15.73 -18.70
N PHE A 124 -2.76 15.86 -18.71
CA PHE A 124 -3.59 15.61 -19.89
C PHE A 124 -4.56 16.74 -20.30
N ASP A 125 -4.62 17.84 -19.54
CA ASP A 125 -5.55 18.95 -19.82
C ASP A 125 -4.88 20.08 -20.63
N ASP A 126 -4.55 19.84 -21.89
CA ASP A 126 -4.14 20.93 -22.80
C ASP A 126 -5.34 21.84 -23.24
N HIS A 127 -6.61 21.52 -22.95
CA HIS A 127 -7.75 22.23 -23.56
C HIS A 127 -9.01 22.42 -22.71
N HIS A 128 -9.05 22.13 -21.44
CA HIS A 128 -10.21 22.51 -20.61
C HIS A 128 -9.79 23.49 -19.51
N SER A 129 -10.02 24.78 -19.80
CA SER A 129 -10.00 25.85 -18.80
C SER A 129 -11.02 25.54 -17.70
N HIS A 130 -10.60 24.87 -16.63
CA HIS A 130 -11.35 24.92 -15.38
C HIS A 130 -11.29 26.36 -14.87
N PRO A 131 -12.42 26.93 -14.37
CA PRO A 131 -12.41 28.29 -13.89
C PRO A 131 -11.36 28.48 -12.80
N GLU A 132 -10.56 29.54 -12.90
CA GLU A 132 -9.42 29.89 -12.03
C GLU A 132 -9.76 30.03 -10.53
N ASN A 133 -10.97 29.67 -10.11
CA ASN A 133 -11.47 29.80 -8.74
C ASN A 133 -11.50 28.49 -7.93
N SER A 134 -11.03 27.35 -8.45
CA SER A 134 -10.77 26.18 -7.62
C SER A 134 -9.33 26.26 -7.08
N CYS A 135 -9.15 26.80 -5.89
CA CYS A 135 -7.88 26.80 -5.12
C CYS A 135 -7.44 25.38 -4.75
N GLY A 136 -7.20 24.48 -5.72
CA GLY A 136 -6.74 23.12 -5.48
C GLY A 136 -5.75 22.72 -6.55
N TYR A 137 -4.45 22.81 -6.25
CA TYR A 137 -3.49 22.01 -7.00
C TYR A 137 -3.88 20.55 -6.79
N HIS A 138 -4.40 19.91 -7.83
CA HIS A 138 -4.65 18.48 -7.81
C HIS A 138 -3.28 17.78 -7.94
N TYR A 139 -2.89 17.11 -6.87
CA TYR A 139 -1.70 16.28 -6.87
C TYR A 139 -2.05 14.82 -7.16
N ASP A 140 -1.16 14.13 -7.86
CA ASP A 140 -1.21 12.69 -8.04
C ASP A 140 -1.15 12.00 -6.66
N PRO A 141 -2.16 11.21 -6.27
CA PRO A 141 -2.22 10.62 -4.93
C PRO A 141 -1.35 9.36 -4.76
N HIS A 142 -0.73 8.83 -5.83
CA HIS A 142 -0.06 7.52 -5.84
C HIS A 142 1.39 7.56 -5.32
N PHE A 143 1.69 8.45 -4.35
CA PHE A 143 3.05 8.64 -3.82
C PHE A 143 3.63 7.38 -3.14
N TRP A 144 2.79 6.42 -2.72
CA TRP A 144 3.23 5.14 -2.17
C TRP A 144 4.01 4.28 -3.17
N LEU A 145 3.91 4.54 -4.47
CA LEU A 145 4.68 3.82 -5.50
C LEU A 145 6.15 4.29 -5.60
N ASN A 146 6.55 5.26 -4.78
CA ASN A 146 7.95 5.61 -4.51
C ASN A 146 8.30 5.18 -3.08
N VAL A 147 9.17 4.18 -2.94
CA VAL A 147 9.55 3.62 -1.63
C VAL A 147 10.15 4.69 -0.70
N ASN A 148 10.91 5.64 -1.25
CA ASN A 148 11.49 6.71 -0.44
C ASN A 148 10.42 7.66 0.13
N HIS A 149 9.35 7.97 -0.62
CA HIS A 149 8.20 8.70 -0.09
C HIS A 149 7.49 7.88 0.98
N TRP A 150 7.35 6.57 0.75
CA TRP A 150 6.70 5.70 1.72
C TRP A 150 7.47 5.58 3.04
N MET A 151 8.81 5.58 3.01
CA MET A 151 9.62 5.64 4.23
C MET A 151 9.37 6.91 5.07
N VAL A 152 9.08 8.04 4.45
CA VAL A 152 8.66 9.27 5.18
C VAL A 152 7.30 9.06 5.84
N VAL A 153 6.34 8.43 5.14
CA VAL A 153 5.02 8.09 5.69
C VAL A 153 5.13 7.12 6.85
N VAL A 154 6.00 6.11 6.79
CA VAL A 154 6.28 5.18 7.90
C VAL A 154 6.68 5.94 9.17
N ARG A 155 7.53 6.95 9.06
CA ARG A 155 7.90 7.80 10.21
C ARG A 155 6.73 8.61 10.76
N GLN A 156 5.85 9.10 9.89
CA GLN A 156 4.64 9.80 10.34
C GLN A 156 3.67 8.86 11.06
N ILE A 157 3.49 7.63 10.57
CA ILE A 157 2.66 6.61 11.21
C ILE A 157 3.24 6.23 12.58
N GLU A 158 4.55 5.98 12.69
CA GLU A 158 5.25 5.76 13.96
C GLU A 158 4.96 6.89 14.95
N LYS A 159 5.16 8.14 14.52
CA LYS A 159 4.89 9.33 15.36
C LYS A 159 3.45 9.34 15.87
N SER A 160 2.49 9.03 15.01
CA SER A 160 1.07 9.02 15.36
C SER A 160 0.72 7.94 16.39
N LEU A 161 1.27 6.73 16.21
CA LEU A 161 1.11 5.63 17.18
C LEU A 161 1.69 6.01 18.57
N LYS A 162 2.88 6.62 18.58
CA LYS A 162 3.54 7.07 19.83
C LYS A 162 2.78 8.18 20.56
N VAL A 163 2.06 9.04 19.83
CA VAL A 163 1.24 10.11 20.43
C VAL A 163 0.03 9.50 21.15
N ILE A 164 -0.62 8.50 20.56
CA ILE A 164 -1.85 7.92 21.12
C ILE A 164 -1.54 6.86 22.17
N ASP A 165 -0.45 6.13 22.02
CA ASP A 165 -0.03 5.06 22.94
C ASP A 165 1.44 5.25 23.32
N SER A 166 1.67 6.23 24.17
CA SER A 166 3.01 6.60 24.65
C SER A 166 3.70 5.50 25.45
N ASN A 167 2.95 4.60 26.08
CA ASN A 167 3.51 3.48 26.83
C ASN A 167 4.25 2.49 25.92
N GLN A 168 3.85 2.37 24.67
CA GLN A 168 4.48 1.51 23.66
C GLN A 168 5.44 2.27 22.72
N ALA A 169 5.79 3.53 23.06
CA ALA A 169 6.59 4.40 22.18
C ALA A 169 7.93 3.77 21.76
N HIS A 170 8.61 3.08 22.68
CA HIS A 170 9.87 2.39 22.39
C HIS A 170 9.66 1.20 21.44
N PHE A 171 8.61 0.42 21.66
CA PHE A 171 8.24 -0.71 20.83
C PHE A 171 7.97 -0.26 19.39
N TYR A 172 7.12 0.76 19.19
CA TYR A 172 6.83 1.31 17.86
C TYR A 172 8.07 1.86 17.17
N HIS A 173 8.99 2.48 17.92
CA HIS A 173 10.25 2.98 17.37
C HIS A 173 11.14 1.85 16.86
N MET A 174 11.32 0.78 17.63
CA MET A 174 12.13 -0.36 17.22
C MET A 174 11.55 -1.08 16.00
N SER A 175 10.23 -1.33 16.00
CA SER A 175 9.53 -1.97 14.89
C SER A 175 9.59 -1.12 13.62
N SER A 176 9.39 0.20 13.73
CA SER A 176 9.51 1.14 12.61
C SER A 176 10.91 1.14 12.01
N ASN A 177 11.96 1.16 12.84
CA ASN A 177 13.35 1.11 12.36
C ASN A 177 13.64 -0.20 11.60
N LYS A 178 13.17 -1.33 12.12
CA LYS A 178 13.28 -2.63 11.43
C LYS A 178 12.58 -2.59 10.08
N TYR A 179 11.34 -2.09 10.04
CA TYR A 179 10.57 -2.01 8.79
C TYR A 179 11.20 -1.06 7.78
N LEU A 180 11.75 0.07 8.21
CA LEU A 180 12.49 0.99 7.35
C LEU A 180 13.77 0.37 6.76
N GLY A 181 14.44 -0.50 7.51
CA GLY A 181 15.54 -1.30 6.98
C GLY A 181 15.09 -2.20 5.81
N GLN A 182 13.96 -2.89 5.97
CA GLN A 182 13.36 -3.72 4.93
C GLN A 182 12.94 -2.88 3.69
N LEU A 183 12.40 -1.69 3.90
CA LEU A 183 12.04 -0.80 2.80
C LEU A 183 13.27 -0.27 2.05
N ASN A 184 14.38 -0.02 2.72
CA ASN A 184 15.63 0.34 2.06
C ASN A 184 16.16 -0.82 1.19
N GLU A 185 16.08 -2.05 1.65
CA GLU A 185 16.43 -3.24 0.86
C GLU A 185 15.49 -3.39 -0.35
N LEU A 186 14.19 -3.09 -0.17
CA LEU A 186 13.21 -3.08 -1.25
C LEU A 186 13.54 -2.02 -2.31
N ASP A 187 13.87 -0.78 -1.92
CA ASP A 187 14.26 0.29 -2.87
C ASP A 187 15.48 -0.13 -3.70
N GLN A 188 16.50 -0.69 -3.04
CA GLN A 188 17.70 -1.21 -3.71
C GLN A 188 17.35 -2.36 -4.67
N TYR A 189 16.47 -3.27 -4.26
CA TYR A 189 15.98 -4.35 -5.12
C TYR A 189 15.32 -3.82 -6.38
N ILE A 190 14.35 -2.89 -6.23
CA ILE A 190 13.64 -2.29 -7.37
C ILE A 190 14.61 -1.59 -8.31
N ARG A 191 15.58 -0.81 -7.80
CA ARG A 191 16.62 -0.18 -8.61
C ARG A 191 17.42 -1.20 -9.40
N SER A 192 17.90 -2.24 -8.73
CA SER A 192 18.71 -3.28 -9.37
C SER A 192 17.95 -4.06 -10.46
N GLN A 193 16.63 -4.29 -10.28
CA GLN A 193 15.80 -4.90 -11.31
C GLN A 193 15.55 -3.93 -12.48
N SER A 194 15.26 -2.67 -12.16
CA SER A 194 15.03 -1.63 -13.17
C SER A 194 16.24 -1.38 -14.06
N GLU A 195 17.46 -1.44 -13.51
CA GLU A 195 18.72 -1.27 -14.24
C GLU A 195 18.96 -2.37 -15.28
N LYS A 196 18.37 -3.55 -15.13
CA LYS A 196 18.45 -4.64 -16.11
C LYS A 196 17.64 -4.36 -17.39
N ILE A 197 16.69 -3.42 -17.33
CA ILE A 197 15.85 -3.06 -18.46
C ILE A 197 16.57 -1.97 -19.25
N PRO A 198 16.83 -2.15 -20.59
CA PRO A 198 17.43 -1.11 -21.42
C PRO A 198 16.64 0.20 -21.35
N THR A 199 17.34 1.34 -21.32
CA THR A 199 16.72 2.67 -21.13
C THR A 199 15.69 3.01 -22.20
N ASN A 200 15.91 2.58 -23.44
CA ASN A 200 14.97 2.75 -24.55
C ASN A 200 13.70 1.90 -24.43
N LEU A 201 13.64 0.95 -23.49
CA LEU A 201 12.46 0.14 -23.19
C LEU A 201 11.75 0.57 -21.90
N ARG A 202 12.27 1.59 -21.20
CA ARG A 202 11.71 2.04 -19.91
C ARG A 202 10.54 3.00 -20.11
N PHE A 203 9.53 2.55 -20.83
CA PHE A 203 8.27 3.27 -20.97
C PHE A 203 7.10 2.36 -20.59
N LEU A 204 6.36 2.73 -19.54
CA LEU A 204 5.26 1.98 -18.99
C LEU A 204 3.92 2.63 -19.39
N VAL A 205 3.09 1.89 -20.09
CA VAL A 205 1.71 2.28 -20.39
C VAL A 205 0.78 1.39 -19.58
N THR A 206 -0.05 2.00 -18.73
CA THR A 206 -0.98 1.30 -17.82
C THR A 206 -2.43 1.68 -18.05
N SER A 207 -3.36 0.98 -17.39
CA SER A 207 -4.79 1.28 -17.51
C SER A 207 -5.12 2.69 -17.02
N HIS A 208 -4.57 3.13 -15.88
CA HIS A 208 -4.63 4.53 -15.46
C HIS A 208 -3.22 5.03 -15.09
N ASN A 209 -3.06 6.35 -15.07
CA ASN A 209 -1.75 6.98 -14.87
C ASN A 209 -1.33 7.04 -13.41
N ALA A 210 -1.13 5.86 -12.79
CA ALA A 210 -0.72 5.74 -11.39
C ALA A 210 0.79 5.66 -11.18
N LEU A 211 1.54 5.19 -12.18
CA LEU A 211 2.96 4.88 -12.02
C LEU A 211 3.90 6.10 -12.05
N GLY A 212 3.37 7.32 -12.03
CA GLY A 212 4.17 8.53 -12.16
C GLY A 212 5.31 8.67 -11.14
N TYR A 213 5.04 8.40 -9.86
CA TYR A 213 6.07 8.42 -8.81
C TYR A 213 7.05 7.25 -8.91
N PHE A 214 6.59 6.08 -9.36
CA PHE A 214 7.46 4.95 -9.65
C PHE A 214 8.42 5.29 -10.80
N GLY A 215 7.90 5.84 -11.89
CA GLY A 215 8.71 6.24 -13.04
C GLY A 215 9.78 7.26 -12.66
N GLN A 216 9.41 8.28 -11.88
CA GLN A 216 10.35 9.30 -11.40
C GLN A 216 11.45 8.71 -10.50
N ALA A 217 11.12 7.71 -9.65
CA ALA A 217 12.06 7.11 -8.70
C ALA A 217 13.02 6.13 -9.37
N TYR A 218 12.59 5.41 -10.41
CA TYR A 218 13.29 4.25 -10.97
C TYR A 218 13.65 4.40 -12.45
N GLY A 219 13.44 5.61 -13.01
CA GLY A 219 13.90 5.96 -14.36
C GLY A 219 13.03 5.41 -15.50
N PHE A 220 11.71 5.40 -15.33
CA PHE A 220 10.75 5.06 -16.36
C PHE A 220 9.95 6.28 -16.81
N GLU A 221 9.67 6.38 -18.11
CA GLU A 221 8.56 7.18 -18.62
C GLU A 221 7.26 6.43 -18.35
N THR A 222 6.19 7.15 -18.02
CA THR A 222 4.90 6.54 -17.68
C THR A 222 3.76 7.27 -18.37
N ASP A 223 2.74 6.54 -18.79
CA ASP A 223 1.50 7.09 -19.34
C ASP A 223 0.32 6.16 -19.00
N GLY A 224 -0.91 6.66 -19.08
CA GLY A 224 -2.11 5.90 -18.78
C GLY A 224 -3.20 6.08 -19.83
N LEU A 225 -4.04 5.05 -19.98
CA LEU A 225 -5.24 5.13 -20.81
C LEU A 225 -6.28 6.06 -20.17
N MET A 226 -6.37 6.04 -18.85
CA MET A 226 -7.18 6.93 -18.00
C MET A 226 -6.28 7.87 -17.21
N GLY A 227 -6.83 9.00 -16.72
CA GLY A 227 -6.11 9.93 -15.86
C GLY A 227 -5.71 9.33 -14.50
N THR A 228 -5.14 10.17 -13.62
CA THR A 228 -4.64 9.73 -12.30
C THR A 228 -5.76 9.37 -11.30
N GLU A 229 -6.97 9.85 -11.53
CA GLU A 229 -8.13 9.54 -10.68
C GLU A 229 -9.02 8.41 -11.28
N GLY A 230 -8.57 7.79 -12.38
CA GLY A 230 -9.29 6.70 -13.05
C GLY A 230 -10.52 7.17 -13.85
N GLU A 231 -10.51 8.43 -14.32
CA GLU A 231 -11.58 9.01 -15.13
C GLU A 231 -11.75 8.23 -16.45
N GLU A 232 -12.98 8.24 -16.96
CA GLU A 232 -13.29 7.52 -18.19
C GLU A 232 -12.43 8.00 -19.37
N THR A 233 -11.93 7.04 -20.15
CA THR A 233 -11.09 7.30 -21.32
C THR A 233 -11.86 7.99 -22.43
N SER A 234 -11.37 9.12 -22.90
CA SER A 234 -11.86 9.75 -24.13
C SER A 234 -11.34 9.03 -25.39
N ILE A 235 -12.09 9.11 -26.49
CA ILE A 235 -11.64 8.63 -27.81
C ILE A 235 -10.33 9.34 -28.22
N ALA A 236 -10.20 10.62 -27.87
CA ALA A 236 -8.99 11.40 -28.18
C ALA A 236 -7.78 10.83 -27.44
N ASN A 237 -7.89 10.49 -26.14
CA ASN A 237 -6.81 9.91 -25.37
C ASN A 237 -6.43 8.50 -25.87
N LEU A 238 -7.42 7.68 -26.23
CA LEU A 238 -7.17 6.37 -26.84
C LEU A 238 -6.37 6.50 -28.14
N ARG A 239 -6.72 7.45 -29.01
CA ARG A 239 -5.98 7.73 -30.25
C ARG A 239 -4.56 8.21 -29.94
N ARG A 240 -4.40 9.21 -29.08
CA ARG A 240 -3.11 9.77 -28.66
C ARG A 240 -2.18 8.66 -28.19
N LEU A 241 -2.67 7.82 -27.26
CA LEU A 241 -1.88 6.75 -26.67
C LEU A 241 -1.54 5.66 -27.69
N SER A 242 -2.49 5.29 -28.57
CA SER A 242 -2.23 4.35 -29.68
C SER A 242 -1.08 4.83 -30.59
N TYR A 243 -1.09 6.12 -30.97
CA TYR A 243 -0.01 6.68 -31.80
C TYR A 243 1.32 6.69 -31.05
N LYS A 244 1.34 7.08 -29.77
CA LYS A 244 2.55 7.11 -28.94
C LYS A 244 3.16 5.72 -28.81
N ILE A 245 2.35 4.69 -28.56
CA ILE A 245 2.79 3.28 -28.47
C ILE A 245 3.44 2.83 -29.77
N MET A 246 2.82 3.13 -30.92
CA MET A 246 3.35 2.73 -32.24
C MET A 246 4.62 3.52 -32.61
N ASP A 247 4.64 4.83 -32.37
CA ASP A 247 5.79 5.71 -32.65
C ASP A 247 7.03 5.27 -31.86
N GLN A 248 6.85 4.96 -30.58
CA GLN A 248 7.93 4.49 -29.72
C GLN A 248 8.19 2.98 -29.83
N LYS A 249 7.48 2.28 -30.71
CA LYS A 249 7.64 0.85 -30.97
C LYS A 249 7.54 -0.01 -29.72
N LEU A 250 6.65 0.37 -28.78
CA LEU A 250 6.45 -0.41 -27.56
C LEU A 250 5.87 -1.79 -27.89
N THR A 251 6.45 -2.81 -27.28
CA THR A 251 6.05 -4.22 -27.47
C THR A 251 5.12 -4.73 -26.39
N THR A 252 5.00 -3.97 -25.28
CA THR A 252 4.17 -4.38 -24.13
C THR A 252 3.46 -3.18 -23.53
N ILE A 253 2.19 -3.38 -23.15
CA ILE A 253 1.37 -2.50 -22.34
C ILE A 253 0.86 -3.30 -21.14
N PHE A 254 0.50 -2.60 -20.03
CA PHE A 254 0.14 -3.28 -18.79
C PHE A 254 -1.28 -2.90 -18.36
N TRP A 255 -2.04 -3.88 -17.87
CA TRP A 255 -3.26 -3.57 -17.12
C TRP A 255 -2.97 -3.56 -15.61
N ASP A 256 -3.77 -2.82 -14.86
CA ASP A 256 -3.64 -2.72 -13.41
C ASP A 256 -4.87 -3.28 -12.68
N ASN A 257 -4.71 -3.54 -11.37
CA ASN A 257 -5.73 -4.20 -10.56
C ASN A 257 -6.90 -3.30 -10.15
N THR A 258 -6.89 -2.01 -10.49
CA THR A 258 -7.95 -1.06 -10.10
C THR A 258 -8.99 -0.84 -11.18
N THR A 259 -8.67 -1.24 -12.43
CA THR A 259 -9.49 -0.98 -13.59
C THR A 259 -9.86 -2.26 -14.35
N SER A 260 -10.82 -2.16 -15.26
CA SER A 260 -11.18 -3.31 -16.10
C SER A 260 -10.10 -3.60 -17.14
N ARG A 261 -9.60 -4.84 -17.18
CA ARG A 261 -8.68 -5.30 -18.22
C ARG A 261 -9.23 -5.08 -19.64
N LYS A 262 -10.56 -5.05 -19.80
CA LYS A 262 -11.22 -4.87 -21.11
C LYS A 262 -10.82 -3.57 -21.82
N SER A 263 -10.63 -2.49 -21.09
CA SER A 263 -10.20 -1.20 -21.68
C SER A 263 -8.82 -1.32 -22.33
N MET A 264 -7.89 -2.01 -21.68
CA MET A 264 -6.55 -2.25 -22.24
C MET A 264 -6.56 -3.28 -23.38
N GLN A 265 -7.47 -4.25 -23.34
CA GLN A 265 -7.69 -5.18 -24.46
C GLN A 265 -8.19 -4.42 -25.69
N ALA A 266 -9.14 -3.51 -25.55
CA ALA A 266 -9.62 -2.68 -26.67
C ALA A 266 -8.51 -1.78 -27.24
N LEU A 267 -7.65 -1.21 -26.39
CA LEU A 267 -6.46 -0.47 -26.84
C LEU A 267 -5.51 -1.38 -27.62
N GLN A 268 -5.20 -2.57 -27.11
CA GLN A 268 -4.36 -3.57 -27.77
C GLN A 268 -4.91 -3.94 -29.15
N GLU A 269 -6.20 -4.29 -29.24
CA GLU A 269 -6.87 -4.64 -30.48
C GLU A 269 -6.82 -3.51 -31.52
N SER A 270 -7.03 -2.25 -31.06
CA SER A 270 -6.93 -1.07 -31.92
C SER A 270 -5.52 -0.88 -32.50
N ILE A 271 -4.49 -1.21 -31.75
CA ILE A 271 -3.08 -1.13 -32.15
C ILE A 271 -2.73 -2.28 -33.12
N LEU A 272 -3.16 -3.49 -32.81
CA LEU A 272 -2.98 -4.68 -33.66
C LEU A 272 -3.64 -4.49 -35.01
N ALA A 273 -4.84 -3.91 -35.06
CA ALA A 273 -5.55 -3.60 -36.30
C ALA A 273 -4.79 -2.60 -37.21
N LYS A 274 -3.88 -1.79 -36.66
CA LYS A 274 -2.98 -0.89 -37.37
C LYS A 274 -1.65 -1.53 -37.76
N GLY A 275 -1.48 -2.84 -37.53
CA GLY A 275 -0.30 -3.60 -37.93
C GLY A 275 0.87 -3.57 -36.91
N HIS A 276 0.71 -2.95 -35.74
CA HIS A 276 1.73 -2.95 -34.69
C HIS A 276 1.48 -4.06 -33.68
N LYS A 277 2.48 -4.90 -33.40
CA LYS A 277 2.37 -6.01 -32.47
C LYS A 277 2.66 -5.47 -31.03
N VAL A 278 1.69 -5.61 -30.15
CA VAL A 278 1.83 -5.25 -28.73
C VAL A 278 1.19 -6.33 -27.85
N SER A 279 1.86 -6.76 -26.81
CA SER A 279 1.33 -7.69 -25.79
C SER A 279 0.69 -6.93 -24.61
N LEU A 280 -0.27 -7.58 -23.96
CA LEU A 280 -0.92 -7.07 -22.76
C LEU A 280 -0.51 -7.91 -21.54
N ALA A 281 0.28 -7.33 -20.66
CA ALA A 281 0.83 -7.94 -19.45
C ALA A 281 0.17 -7.41 -18.17
N GLY A 282 0.51 -7.97 -17.02
CA GLY A 282 0.01 -7.57 -15.71
C GLY A 282 -0.80 -8.66 -14.99
N PRO A 283 -1.47 -8.33 -13.87
CA PRO A 283 -1.74 -6.98 -13.39
C PRO A 283 -0.52 -6.31 -12.74
N ILE A 284 -0.44 -4.98 -12.87
CA ILE A 284 0.36 -4.15 -11.99
C ILE A 284 -0.50 -3.77 -10.77
N LEU A 285 0.02 -3.92 -9.57
CA LEU A 285 -0.71 -3.62 -8.34
C LEU A 285 -0.47 -2.16 -7.95
N VAL A 286 -1.41 -1.28 -8.27
CA VAL A 286 -1.28 0.17 -8.07
C VAL A 286 -2.20 0.71 -7.00
N GLY A 287 -3.35 0.08 -6.77
CA GLY A 287 -4.37 0.60 -5.83
C GLY A 287 -4.15 0.16 -4.39
N GLY A 288 -3.26 -0.80 -4.13
CA GLY A 288 -2.99 -1.30 -2.78
C GLY A 288 -2.62 -2.78 -2.74
N VAL A 289 -2.28 -3.23 -1.55
CA VAL A 289 -2.00 -4.65 -1.29
C VAL A 289 -3.30 -5.47 -1.38
N LEU A 290 -3.19 -6.69 -1.85
CA LEU A 290 -4.33 -7.58 -1.98
C LEU A 290 -4.74 -8.15 -0.61
N ASP A 291 -6.03 -8.40 -0.42
CA ASP A 291 -6.50 -9.22 0.70
C ASP A 291 -5.87 -10.61 0.59
N SER A 292 -5.49 -11.21 1.72
CA SER A 292 -4.88 -12.57 1.78
C SER A 292 -5.72 -13.65 1.09
N ARG A 293 -7.00 -13.39 0.84
CA ARG A 293 -7.91 -14.24 0.07
C ARG A 293 -7.89 -13.97 -1.44
N GLN A 294 -7.26 -12.87 -1.86
CA GLN A 294 -7.11 -12.46 -3.25
C GLN A 294 -5.70 -12.83 -3.71
N THR A 295 -5.47 -14.10 -4.02
CA THR A 295 -4.21 -14.53 -4.62
C THR A 295 -4.26 -14.35 -6.13
N LEU A 296 -3.20 -13.78 -6.70
CA LEU A 296 -2.99 -13.84 -8.14
C LEU A 296 -2.68 -15.31 -8.49
N GLN A 297 -3.43 -15.87 -9.43
CA GLN A 297 -3.34 -17.30 -9.80
C GLN A 297 -2.02 -17.71 -10.49
N ASN A 298 -1.08 -16.81 -10.65
CA ASN A 298 0.21 -17.08 -11.27
C ASN A 298 1.34 -16.96 -10.25
N CYS A 299 1.92 -18.05 -9.96
CA CYS A 299 3.23 -18.49 -9.44
C CYS A 299 4.32 -17.45 -9.14
N ASP A 300 4.02 -16.22 -8.70
CA ASP A 300 5.09 -15.40 -8.17
C ASP A 300 5.30 -15.70 -6.67
N LYS A 301 6.53 -15.51 -6.23
CA LYS A 301 7.00 -15.83 -4.87
C LYS A 301 6.55 -14.83 -3.82
N HIS A 302 5.83 -13.76 -4.23
CA HIS A 302 5.65 -12.58 -3.41
C HIS A 302 4.34 -12.62 -2.62
N ASN A 303 4.39 -12.14 -1.40
CA ASN A 303 3.20 -11.97 -0.58
C ASN A 303 2.48 -10.67 -0.95
N HIS A 304 1.54 -10.74 -1.88
CA HIS A 304 0.78 -9.59 -2.37
C HIS A 304 -0.09 -8.89 -1.32
N SER A 305 -0.21 -9.45 -0.13
CA SER A 305 -0.91 -8.81 0.99
C SER A 305 -0.01 -7.87 1.81
N THR A 306 1.25 -7.66 1.37
CA THR A 306 2.20 -6.72 1.98
C THR A 306 2.69 -5.71 0.95
N TYR A 307 3.08 -4.53 1.42
CA TYR A 307 3.66 -3.49 0.58
C TYR A 307 4.95 -3.97 -0.13
N ASP A 308 5.84 -4.66 0.59
CA ASP A 308 7.07 -5.24 0.02
C ASP A 308 6.73 -6.20 -1.13
N GLY A 309 5.81 -7.14 -0.88
CA GLY A 309 5.43 -8.13 -1.90
C GLY A 309 4.74 -7.51 -3.11
N MET A 310 3.88 -6.51 -2.90
CA MET A 310 3.24 -5.74 -3.97
C MET A 310 4.28 -5.06 -4.89
N MET A 311 5.25 -4.37 -4.30
CA MET A 311 6.26 -3.64 -5.05
C MET A 311 7.25 -4.55 -5.79
N ARG A 312 7.63 -5.69 -5.17
CA ARG A 312 8.45 -6.71 -5.84
C ARG A 312 7.71 -7.34 -7.02
N HIS A 313 6.44 -7.72 -6.83
CA HIS A 313 5.60 -8.22 -7.92
C HIS A 313 5.57 -7.24 -9.09
N ASN A 314 5.38 -5.96 -8.82
CA ASN A 314 5.32 -4.94 -9.86
C ASN A 314 6.62 -4.88 -10.68
N VAL A 315 7.77 -4.73 -10.02
CA VAL A 315 9.04 -4.62 -10.73
C VAL A 315 9.42 -5.90 -11.47
N ASP A 316 9.14 -7.07 -10.90
CA ASP A 316 9.43 -8.35 -11.54
C ASP A 316 8.52 -8.59 -12.76
N THR A 317 7.24 -8.22 -12.67
CA THR A 317 6.31 -8.24 -13.80
C THR A 317 6.80 -7.31 -14.93
N ILE A 318 7.23 -6.10 -14.59
CA ILE A 318 7.77 -5.13 -15.56
C ILE A 318 9.04 -5.70 -16.21
N LEU A 319 9.98 -6.22 -15.41
CA LEU A 319 11.24 -6.78 -15.91
C LEU A 319 11.01 -7.91 -16.89
N VAL A 320 10.19 -8.91 -16.53
CA VAL A 320 9.94 -10.10 -17.37
C VAL A 320 9.36 -9.72 -18.73
N HIS A 321 8.51 -8.69 -18.79
CA HIS A 321 7.80 -8.32 -20.01
C HIS A 321 8.51 -7.23 -20.84
N LEU A 322 9.48 -6.51 -20.28
CA LEU A 322 10.25 -5.49 -21.01
C LEU A 322 11.66 -5.95 -21.37
N THR A 323 12.17 -7.05 -20.80
CA THR A 323 13.44 -7.61 -21.25
C THR A 323 13.18 -8.57 -22.43
N PRO A 324 13.94 -8.44 -23.54
CA PRO A 324 13.87 -9.41 -24.62
C PRO A 324 14.11 -10.83 -24.09
N SER A 325 13.28 -11.79 -24.48
CA SER A 325 13.58 -13.20 -24.23
C SER A 325 14.92 -13.54 -24.89
N ARG A 326 15.80 -14.24 -24.18
CA ARG A 326 17.13 -14.64 -24.69
C ARG A 326 17.04 -15.65 -25.84
N ASP A 327 15.85 -16.04 -26.27
CA ASP A 327 15.61 -17.13 -27.22
C ASP A 327 15.28 -16.71 -28.65
N ASP A 328 15.32 -15.42 -29.02
CA ASP A 328 15.07 -14.98 -30.40
C ASP A 328 16.33 -14.98 -31.29
N GLY A 329 17.32 -15.81 -30.92
CA GLY A 329 18.59 -15.94 -31.63
C GLY A 329 18.97 -17.39 -31.94
N ASN A 330 18.14 -18.10 -32.74
CA ASN A 330 18.61 -19.21 -33.59
C ASN A 330 17.64 -19.44 -34.75
#